data_56ba575aa4a1a5b7c4686bc1a89434b9
#
_entry.id   56ba575aa4a1a5b7c4686bc1a89434b9
#
_cell.length_a   1.000
_cell.length_b   1.000
_cell.length_c   1.000
_cell.angle_alpha   90.00
_cell.angle_beta   90.00
_cell.angle_gamma   90.00
#
_symmetry.space_group_name_H-M   'P 1'
#
loop_
_entity.id
_entity.type
_entity.pdbx_description
1 polymer ?
#
loop_
_entity_poly.entity_id
_entity_poly.type
_entity_poly.pdbx_seq_one_letter_code
_entity_poly.pdbx_strand_id
1 'polypeptide(L)'
;MITQSQVSQIIANAMTFANNAKVDIAISVVDKGGHLLGFMRTDNCSFAAIEVSKRKAATACAFGMPTDAIGELVQANPFMKEAFGSFKDVFYFGGGLPIALDNKIIGGVGVSGVNPMQDKEIAGKSIGL
;
A
#
# COMPACT_ATOMS: atom_id res chain seq x y z
N MET A 1 -13.35 -11.70 -1.40
CA MET A 1 -12.81 -11.60 -0.03
C MET A 1 -11.38 -12.10 0.00
N ILE A 2 -10.50 -11.41 0.70
CA ILE A 2 -9.12 -11.86 0.89
C ILE A 2 -9.09 -12.78 2.10
N THR A 3 -8.59 -14.01 1.92
CA THR A 3 -8.51 -14.98 3.02
C THR A 3 -7.29 -14.72 3.90
N GLN A 4 -7.33 -15.25 5.11
CA GLN A 4 -6.20 -15.21 6.03
C GLN A 4 -4.93 -15.79 5.38
N SER A 5 -5.09 -16.90 4.66
CA SER A 5 -3.98 -17.54 3.96
C SER A 5 -3.37 -16.64 2.89
N GLN A 6 -4.22 -15.94 2.12
CA GLN A 6 -3.76 -14.99 1.11
C GLN A 6 -3.03 -13.80 1.74
N VAL A 7 -3.53 -13.27 2.85
CA VAL A 7 -2.87 -12.20 3.60
C VAL A 7 -1.47 -12.64 4.05
N SER A 8 -1.38 -13.83 4.64
CA SER A 8 -0.10 -14.38 5.08
C SER A 8 0.88 -14.52 3.92
N GLN A 9 0.41 -14.96 2.75
CA GLN A 9 1.27 -15.10 1.57
C GLN A 9 1.74 -13.75 1.04
N ILE A 10 0.86 -12.75 1.00
CA ILE A 10 1.22 -11.40 0.57
C ILE A 10 2.33 -10.84 1.46
N ILE A 11 2.17 -10.97 2.76
CA ILE A 11 3.17 -10.49 3.73
C ILE A 11 4.49 -11.27 3.57
N ALA A 12 4.42 -12.59 3.44
CA ALA A 12 5.62 -13.42 3.26
C ALA A 12 6.39 -13.03 1.99
N ASN A 13 5.69 -12.79 0.89
CA ASN A 13 6.30 -12.35 -0.36
C ASN A 13 7.04 -11.03 -0.18
N ALA A 14 6.42 -10.06 0.47
CA ALA A 14 7.03 -8.75 0.72
C ALA A 14 8.27 -8.87 1.61
N MET A 15 8.19 -9.66 2.68
CA MET A 15 9.32 -9.87 3.59
C MET A 15 10.48 -10.54 2.89
N THR A 16 10.22 -11.56 2.07
CA THR A 16 11.25 -12.24 1.29
C THR A 16 11.97 -11.28 0.35
N PHE A 17 11.19 -10.47 -0.39
CA PHE A 17 11.77 -9.49 -1.31
C PHE A 17 12.61 -8.45 -0.56
N ALA A 18 12.10 -7.91 0.53
CA ALA A 18 12.80 -6.90 1.33
C ALA A 18 14.10 -7.44 1.93
N ASN A 19 14.06 -8.66 2.45
CA ASN A 19 15.25 -9.30 3.03
C ASN A 19 16.32 -9.55 1.96
N ASN A 20 15.91 -10.01 0.78
CA ASN A 20 16.85 -10.24 -0.33
C ASN A 20 17.44 -8.93 -0.84
N ALA A 21 16.66 -7.87 -0.88
CA ALA A 21 17.09 -6.55 -1.31
C ALA A 21 17.83 -5.77 -0.21
N LYS A 22 17.83 -6.29 1.03
CA LYS A 22 18.45 -5.66 2.21
C LYS A 22 17.88 -4.27 2.49
N VAL A 23 16.57 -4.16 2.40
CA VAL A 23 15.82 -2.93 2.72
C VAL A 23 14.84 -3.20 3.85
N ASP A 24 14.47 -2.13 4.55
CA ASP A 24 13.52 -2.20 5.66
C ASP A 24 12.18 -1.64 5.24
N ILE A 25 11.12 -2.40 5.51
CA ILE A 25 9.76 -2.04 5.13
C ILE A 25 8.75 -2.34 6.23
N ALA A 26 7.63 -1.66 6.13
CA ALA A 26 6.36 -2.05 6.74
C ALA A 26 5.39 -2.38 5.62
N ILE A 27 4.58 -3.41 5.80
CA ILE A 27 3.52 -3.79 4.87
C ILE A 27 2.20 -3.92 5.62
N SER A 28 1.16 -3.34 5.04
CA SER A 28 -0.22 -3.44 5.53
C SER A 28 -1.11 -3.99 4.43
N VAL A 29 -2.01 -4.88 4.81
CA VAL A 29 -3.05 -5.40 3.91
C VAL A 29 -4.40 -5.07 4.53
N VAL A 30 -5.28 -4.45 3.74
CA VAL A 30 -6.62 -4.08 4.20
C VAL A 30 -7.68 -4.78 3.37
N ASP A 31 -8.87 -4.94 3.97
CA ASP A 31 -10.04 -5.46 3.26
C ASP A 31 -10.73 -4.37 2.43
N LYS A 32 -11.82 -4.73 1.79
CA LYS A 32 -12.61 -3.85 0.93
C LYS A 32 -13.10 -2.58 1.65
N GLY A 33 -13.30 -2.64 2.95
CA GLY A 33 -13.72 -1.50 3.76
C GLY A 33 -12.57 -0.68 4.33
N GLY A 34 -11.33 -1.05 4.00
CA GLY A 34 -10.15 -0.37 4.52
C GLY A 34 -9.69 -0.85 5.89
N HIS A 35 -10.28 -1.93 6.40
CA HIS A 35 -9.93 -2.48 7.71
C HIS A 35 -8.69 -3.35 7.61
N LEU A 36 -7.80 -3.24 8.59
CA LEU A 36 -6.54 -3.97 8.60
C LEU A 36 -6.77 -5.47 8.73
N LEU A 37 -6.24 -6.25 7.79
CA LEU A 37 -6.24 -7.71 7.81
C LEU A 37 -4.90 -8.27 8.29
N GLY A 38 -3.80 -7.62 7.94
CA GLY A 38 -2.47 -8.07 8.33
C GLY A 38 -1.45 -6.97 8.22
N PHE A 39 -0.42 -7.07 9.03
CA PHE A 39 0.65 -6.10 9.11
C PHE A 39 1.94 -6.79 9.53
N MET A 40 3.05 -6.35 8.97
CA MET A 40 4.37 -6.72 9.45
C MET A 40 5.39 -5.67 9.06
N ARG A 41 6.42 -5.51 9.86
CA ARG A 41 7.58 -4.70 9.46
C ARG A 41 8.86 -5.46 9.75
N THR A 42 9.88 -5.16 8.96
CA THR A 42 11.22 -5.70 9.21
C THR A 42 11.78 -5.15 10.52
N ASP A 43 12.75 -5.85 11.10
CA ASP A 43 13.24 -5.56 12.45
C ASP A 43 13.71 -4.11 12.65
N ASN A 44 14.32 -3.52 11.64
CA ASN A 44 14.90 -2.18 11.73
C ASN A 44 14.08 -1.10 11.04
N CYS A 45 12.86 -1.42 10.63
CA CYS A 45 12.00 -0.45 9.96
C CYS A 45 11.53 0.64 10.94
N SER A 46 11.53 1.88 10.46
CA SER A 46 11.02 3.03 11.21
C SER A 46 9.55 2.83 11.59
N PHE A 47 9.17 3.22 12.82
CA PHE A 47 7.77 3.11 13.22
C PHE A 47 6.84 4.07 12.49
N ALA A 48 7.36 5.13 11.88
CA ALA A 48 6.56 6.01 11.01
C ALA A 48 5.93 5.24 9.85
N ALA A 49 6.60 4.20 9.35
CA ALA A 49 6.12 3.37 8.25
C ALA A 49 4.87 2.57 8.61
N ILE A 50 4.57 2.37 9.89
CA ILE A 50 3.36 1.67 10.33
C ILE A 50 2.12 2.38 9.80
N GLU A 51 1.95 3.66 10.17
CA GLU A 51 0.80 4.45 9.72
C GLU A 51 0.81 4.69 8.22
N VAL A 52 1.98 4.99 7.66
CA VAL A 52 2.09 5.30 6.23
C VAL A 52 1.69 4.10 5.38
N SER A 53 2.14 2.89 5.73
CA SER A 53 1.76 1.68 4.98
C SER A 53 0.24 1.42 5.03
N LYS A 54 -0.38 1.64 6.18
CA LYS A 54 -1.83 1.49 6.34
C LYS A 54 -2.59 2.49 5.48
N ARG A 55 -2.17 3.77 5.49
CA ARG A 55 -2.81 4.82 4.70
C ARG A 55 -2.66 4.58 3.22
N LYS A 56 -1.51 4.12 2.77
CA LYS A 56 -1.29 3.74 1.36
C LYS A 56 -2.24 2.61 0.96
N ALA A 57 -2.35 1.57 1.77
CA ALA A 57 -3.25 0.44 1.49
C ALA A 57 -4.71 0.89 1.40
N ALA A 58 -5.16 1.65 2.38
CA ALA A 58 -6.55 2.13 2.43
C ALA A 58 -6.86 3.09 1.29
N THR A 59 -5.93 3.98 0.95
CA THR A 59 -6.09 4.93 -0.16
C THR A 59 -6.21 4.20 -1.48
N ALA A 60 -5.32 3.26 -1.77
CA ALA A 60 -5.38 2.49 -3.01
C ALA A 60 -6.68 1.70 -3.13
N CYS A 61 -7.12 1.09 -2.03
CA CYS A 61 -8.39 0.36 -1.98
C CYS A 61 -9.58 1.29 -2.23
N ALA A 62 -9.64 2.42 -1.54
CA ALA A 62 -10.76 3.36 -1.61
C ALA A 62 -10.94 3.94 -3.01
N PHE A 63 -9.85 4.29 -3.68
CA PHE A 63 -9.91 4.92 -5.00
C PHE A 63 -9.73 3.93 -6.15
N GLY A 64 -9.42 2.68 -5.85
CA GLY A 64 -9.28 1.62 -6.85
C GLY A 64 -8.12 1.82 -7.81
N MET A 65 -7.05 2.48 -7.37
CA MET A 65 -5.89 2.79 -8.21
C MET A 65 -4.61 2.89 -7.38
N PRO A 66 -3.44 2.70 -8.01
CA PRO A 66 -2.17 2.87 -7.31
C PRO A 66 -2.03 4.28 -6.73
N THR A 67 -1.41 4.38 -5.55
CA THR A 67 -1.29 5.68 -4.88
C THR A 67 -0.41 6.68 -5.63
N ASP A 68 0.58 6.22 -6.39
CA ASP A 68 1.39 7.11 -7.24
C ASP A 68 0.56 7.70 -8.39
N ALA A 69 -0.39 6.95 -8.94
CA ALA A 69 -1.30 7.46 -9.97
C ALA A 69 -2.22 8.55 -9.41
N ILE A 70 -2.67 8.40 -8.18
CA ILE A 70 -3.44 9.45 -7.49
C ILE A 70 -2.56 10.69 -7.32
N GLY A 71 -1.30 10.53 -6.93
CA GLY A 71 -0.35 11.61 -6.79
C GLY A 71 -0.13 12.38 -8.09
N GLU A 72 -0.05 11.69 -9.23
CA GLU A 72 0.06 12.32 -10.54
C GLU A 72 -1.16 13.17 -10.87
N LEU A 73 -2.37 12.67 -10.59
CA LEU A 73 -3.60 13.42 -10.79
C LEU A 73 -3.65 14.68 -9.93
N VAL A 74 -3.23 14.56 -8.67
CA VAL A 74 -3.19 15.68 -7.72
C VAL A 74 -2.22 16.76 -8.20
N GLN A 75 -1.05 16.37 -8.69
CA GLN A 75 -0.06 17.31 -9.22
C GLN A 75 -0.56 18.02 -10.47
N ALA A 76 -1.28 17.33 -11.32
CA ALA A 76 -1.78 17.88 -12.58
C ALA A 76 -2.97 18.83 -12.40
N ASN A 77 -3.64 18.81 -11.24
CA ASN A 77 -4.86 19.58 -11.02
C ASN A 77 -4.86 20.21 -9.62
N PRO A 78 -4.65 21.55 -9.52
CA PRO A 78 -4.62 22.23 -8.23
C PRO A 78 -5.88 22.10 -7.40
N PHE A 79 -7.05 22.01 -8.06
CA PHE A 79 -8.32 21.82 -7.34
C PHE A 79 -8.40 20.44 -6.70
N MET A 80 -7.89 19.42 -7.37
CA MET A 80 -7.79 18.08 -6.80
C MET A 80 -6.88 18.06 -5.57
N LYS A 81 -5.76 18.74 -5.63
CA LYS A 81 -4.85 18.84 -4.50
C LYS A 81 -5.54 19.43 -3.28
N GLU A 82 -6.31 20.50 -3.47
CA GLU A 82 -7.06 21.12 -2.40
C GLU A 82 -8.14 20.18 -1.84
N ALA A 83 -8.88 19.51 -2.72
CA ALA A 83 -9.92 18.55 -2.32
C ALA A 83 -9.33 17.38 -1.53
N PHE A 84 -8.26 16.76 -2.02
CA PHE A 84 -7.61 15.64 -1.33
C PHE A 84 -6.95 16.06 -0.02
N GLY A 85 -6.52 17.32 0.10
CA GLY A 85 -5.96 17.82 1.34
C GLY A 85 -6.94 17.84 2.50
N SER A 86 -8.24 17.78 2.21
CA SER A 86 -9.28 17.72 3.25
C SER A 86 -9.51 16.31 3.80
N PHE A 87 -9.00 15.27 3.14
CA PHE A 87 -9.10 13.88 3.63
C PHE A 87 -7.93 13.59 4.57
N LYS A 88 -8.22 13.18 5.80
CA LYS A 88 -7.21 12.96 6.83
C LYS A 88 -6.28 11.78 6.52
N ASP A 89 -6.82 10.73 5.90
CA ASP A 89 -6.12 9.44 5.78
C ASP A 89 -5.69 9.11 4.36
N VAL A 90 -5.84 10.05 3.43
CA VAL A 90 -5.39 9.86 2.05
C VAL A 90 -3.90 10.09 1.97
N PHE A 91 -3.19 9.13 1.38
CA PHE A 91 -1.74 9.19 1.24
C PHE A 91 -1.38 8.78 -0.19
N TYR A 92 -0.89 9.72 -0.99
CA TYR A 92 -0.72 9.52 -2.43
C TYR A 92 0.73 9.51 -2.91
N PHE A 93 1.66 9.07 -2.07
CA PHE A 93 2.99 8.65 -2.50
C PHE A 93 2.94 7.18 -2.92
N GLY A 94 3.82 6.79 -3.84
CA GLY A 94 3.88 5.41 -4.32
C GLY A 94 4.12 4.39 -3.23
N GLY A 95 3.52 3.22 -3.38
CA GLY A 95 3.62 2.11 -2.44
C GLY A 95 2.29 1.47 -2.10
N GLY A 96 1.18 2.07 -2.46
CA GLY A 96 -0.14 1.48 -2.30
C GLY A 96 -0.68 0.95 -3.63
N LEU A 97 -1.21 -0.26 -3.61
CA LEU A 97 -1.84 -0.89 -4.76
C LEU A 97 -3.19 -1.47 -4.36
N PRO A 98 -4.23 -1.33 -5.21
CA PRO A 98 -5.47 -2.04 -4.97
C PRO A 98 -5.26 -3.53 -5.24
N ILE A 99 -5.98 -4.37 -4.50
CA ILE A 99 -6.04 -5.80 -4.75
C ILE A 99 -7.38 -6.07 -5.42
N ALA A 100 -7.33 -6.64 -6.63
CA ALA A 100 -8.52 -6.90 -7.43
C ALA A 100 -8.67 -8.40 -7.73
N LEU A 101 -9.91 -8.85 -7.81
CA LEU A 101 -10.26 -10.19 -8.25
C LEU A 101 -11.44 -10.03 -9.21
N ASP A 102 -11.31 -10.59 -10.43
CA ASP A 102 -12.34 -10.49 -11.46
C ASP A 102 -12.80 -9.06 -11.72
N ASN A 103 -11.84 -8.14 -11.81
CA ASN A 103 -12.04 -6.70 -12.03
C ASN A 103 -12.79 -5.98 -10.89
N LYS A 104 -12.90 -6.60 -9.72
CA LYS A 104 -13.49 -5.98 -8.54
C LYS A 104 -12.42 -5.77 -7.48
N ILE A 105 -12.41 -4.59 -6.88
CA ILE A 105 -11.51 -4.29 -5.78
C ILE A 105 -11.97 -5.06 -4.54
N ILE A 106 -11.08 -5.86 -3.98
CA ILE A 106 -11.36 -6.67 -2.79
C ILE A 106 -10.53 -6.23 -1.58
N GLY A 107 -9.59 -5.32 -1.77
CA GLY A 107 -8.74 -4.83 -0.70
C GLY A 107 -7.63 -3.95 -1.22
N GLY A 108 -6.62 -3.75 -0.41
CA GLY A 108 -5.45 -2.99 -0.78
C GLY A 108 -4.21 -3.45 -0.01
N VAL A 109 -3.07 -3.18 -0.59
CA VAL A 109 -1.76 -3.40 0.03
C VAL A 109 -0.97 -2.10 0.03
N GLY A 110 -0.26 -1.83 1.10
CA GLY A 110 0.60 -0.65 1.20
C GLY A 110 1.94 -1.01 1.78
N VAL A 111 2.99 -0.52 1.15
CA VAL A 111 4.38 -0.68 1.58
C VAL A 111 4.99 0.69 1.81
N SER A 112 5.73 0.82 2.90
CA SER A 112 6.44 2.04 3.26
C SER A 112 7.78 1.67 3.90
N GLY A 113 8.76 2.57 3.81
CA GLY A 113 10.02 2.38 4.50
C GLY A 113 11.26 2.68 3.67
N VAL A 114 11.19 2.60 2.35
CA VAL A 114 12.34 2.86 1.47
C VAL A 114 12.17 4.20 0.76
N ASN A 115 11.50 4.18 -0.39
CA ASN A 115 11.10 5.36 -1.14
C ASN A 115 9.90 4.98 -2.00
N PRO A 116 9.15 5.97 -2.56
CA PRO A 116 7.91 5.65 -3.26
C PRO A 116 8.06 4.65 -4.40
N MET A 117 9.13 4.73 -5.18
CA MET A 117 9.36 3.82 -6.30
C MET A 117 9.62 2.38 -5.84
N GLN A 118 10.50 2.20 -4.86
CA GLN A 118 10.82 0.88 -4.32
C GLN A 118 9.67 0.31 -3.50
N ASP A 119 8.99 1.15 -2.74
CA ASP A 119 7.82 0.74 -1.97
C ASP A 119 6.74 0.17 -2.91
N LYS A 120 6.51 0.83 -4.06
CA LYS A 120 5.57 0.35 -5.07
C LYS A 120 6.01 -0.99 -5.67
N GLU A 121 7.30 -1.13 -5.98
CA GLU A 121 7.85 -2.39 -6.51
C GLU A 121 7.61 -3.55 -5.54
N ILE A 122 7.89 -3.33 -4.26
CA ILE A 122 7.69 -4.36 -3.24
C ILE A 122 6.21 -4.69 -3.08
N ALA A 123 5.34 -3.68 -3.08
CA ALA A 123 3.89 -3.89 -3.04
C ALA A 123 3.44 -4.75 -4.23
N GLY A 124 3.93 -4.47 -5.43
CA GLY A 124 3.64 -5.28 -6.62
C GLY A 124 4.09 -6.72 -6.48
N LYS A 125 5.32 -6.93 -6.02
CA LYS A 125 5.86 -8.29 -5.81
C LYS A 125 5.08 -9.05 -4.75
N SER A 126 4.56 -8.36 -3.74
CA SER A 126 3.78 -9.00 -2.68
C SER A 126 2.49 -9.64 -3.20
N ILE A 127 1.89 -9.06 -4.22
CA ILE A 127 0.64 -9.56 -4.83
C ILE A 127 0.86 -10.27 -6.17
N GLY A 128 2.11 -10.57 -6.52
CA GLY A 128 2.42 -11.39 -7.69
C GLY A 128 2.64 -10.64 -9.01
N LEU A 129 2.92 -9.35 -8.94
CA LEU A 129 3.19 -8.54 -10.14
C LEU A 129 4.68 -8.47 -10.51
#